data_1736e64322cf07b5cfd1f10e50a41fd6
#
_entry.id   1736e64322cf07b5cfd1f10e50a41fd6
#
_cell.length_a   1.000
_cell.length_b   1.000
_cell.length_c   1.000
_cell.angle_alpha   90.00
_cell.angle_beta   90.00
_cell.angle_gamma   90.00
#
_symmetry.space_group_name_H-M   'P 1'
#
loop_
_entity.id
_entity.type
_entity.pdbx_description
1 polymer ?
#
loop_
_entity_poly.entity_id
_entity_poly.type
_entity_poly.pdbx_seq_one_letter_code
_entity_poly.pdbx_strand_id
1 'polypeptide(L)'
;MKETDEKYMRRCLQLAANGRQNAKPNPMVGAVIVSASGRILGEGYHVRCGEGHAEVNAFASVKKEDEPLLKEATIYVSLEPCSHYGKTPPCADLIIHKGVRRVVVGCIDEFAKVQGRGIQKLRDAGIEVTVGVLEKECQLLNRRFFTYHRLHRPYIILKWAQTENGFIDDHGKALAISTPFTKMLVHKLRAEEDAILVGRITDEREHPQLNVREWVGPDPLRMVLDHHHPLDLQRLYDQQIQSLIVEGGAKTLQSFIDQDLWDEIRVETSPLQVDDGTPAPSIPANAIIADCQEYDGNKITWWRNY
;
A
#
# COMPACT_ATOMS: atom_id res chain seq x y z
N MET A 1 29.18 -1.59 2.64
CA MET A 1 28.19 -2.70 2.54
C MET A 1 26.76 -2.20 2.80
N LYS A 2 26.47 -1.60 3.96
CA LYS A 2 25.11 -1.12 4.30
C LYS A 2 24.54 -0.13 3.27
N GLU A 3 25.26 0.89 2.88
CA GLU A 3 24.83 1.90 1.90
C GLU A 3 24.58 1.30 0.51
N THR A 4 25.36 0.33 0.11
CA THR A 4 25.18 -0.41 -1.14
C THR A 4 23.90 -1.26 -1.10
N ASP A 5 23.63 -1.94 0.03
CA ASP A 5 22.43 -2.75 0.19
C ASP A 5 21.18 -1.87 0.18
N GLU A 6 21.20 -0.72 0.86
CA GLU A 6 20.09 0.24 0.84
C GLU A 6 19.82 0.78 -0.56
N LYS A 7 20.85 1.06 -1.36
CA LYS A 7 20.72 1.52 -2.75
C LYS A 7 19.87 0.55 -3.59
N TYR A 8 20.23 -0.74 -3.56
CA TYR A 8 19.51 -1.75 -4.36
C TYR A 8 18.15 -2.10 -3.75
N MET A 9 18.00 -2.03 -2.42
CA MET A 9 16.69 -2.19 -1.79
C MET A 9 15.73 -1.05 -2.15
N ARG A 10 16.20 0.21 -2.23
CA ARG A 10 15.38 1.33 -2.77
C ARG A 10 14.92 1.04 -4.20
N ARG A 11 15.77 0.41 -5.02
CA ARG A 11 15.37 0.00 -6.36
C ARG A 11 14.30 -1.10 -6.33
N CYS A 12 14.41 -2.07 -5.43
CA CYS A 12 13.35 -3.07 -5.22
C CYS A 12 12.02 -2.40 -4.85
N LEU A 13 12.03 -1.42 -3.94
CA LEU A 13 10.83 -0.67 -3.55
C LEU A 13 10.20 0.11 -4.71
N GLN A 14 11.02 0.76 -5.56
CA GLN A 14 10.54 1.44 -6.77
C GLN A 14 9.86 0.48 -7.74
N LEU A 15 10.47 -0.69 -7.97
CA LEU A 15 9.89 -1.73 -8.83
C LEU A 15 8.59 -2.28 -8.24
N ALA A 16 8.58 -2.61 -6.95
CA ALA A 16 7.43 -3.14 -6.24
C ALA A 16 6.20 -2.23 -6.34
N ALA A 17 6.39 -0.91 -6.26
CA ALA A 17 5.32 0.08 -6.34
C ALA A 17 4.52 0.02 -7.65
N ASN A 18 5.10 -0.51 -8.75
CA ASN A 18 4.38 -0.71 -10.02
C ASN A 18 3.30 -1.80 -9.93
N GLY A 19 3.37 -2.69 -8.95
CA GLY A 19 2.37 -3.74 -8.70
C GLY A 19 1.10 -3.26 -7.99
N ARG A 20 1.02 -2.00 -7.58
CA ARG A 20 -0.01 -1.47 -6.66
C ARG A 20 -1.46 -1.80 -7.04
N GLN A 21 -1.81 -1.74 -8.32
CA GLN A 21 -3.18 -2.01 -8.77
C GLN A 21 -3.45 -3.48 -9.06
N ASN A 22 -2.44 -4.25 -9.46
CA ASN A 22 -2.65 -5.59 -10.04
C ASN A 22 -2.10 -6.74 -9.20
N ALA A 23 -1.19 -6.47 -8.25
CA ALA A 23 -0.62 -7.51 -7.39
C ALA A 23 -1.64 -8.07 -6.39
N LYS A 24 -2.62 -7.27 -5.97
CA LYS A 24 -3.66 -7.65 -5.00
C LYS A 24 -4.37 -8.96 -5.37
N PRO A 25 -4.70 -9.81 -4.40
CA PRO A 25 -4.51 -9.67 -2.94
C PRO A 25 -3.08 -10.00 -2.46
N ASN A 26 -2.13 -10.30 -3.35
CA ASN A 26 -0.73 -10.53 -3.01
C ASN A 26 -0.02 -9.22 -2.65
N PRO A 27 1.08 -9.29 -1.85
CA PRO A 27 1.88 -8.11 -1.55
C PRO A 27 2.63 -7.59 -2.79
N MET A 28 2.95 -6.30 -2.76
CA MET A 28 3.85 -5.68 -3.72
C MET A 28 5.28 -6.08 -3.40
N VAL A 29 5.95 -6.77 -4.34
CA VAL A 29 7.33 -7.24 -4.19
C VAL A 29 8.15 -6.79 -5.38
N GLY A 30 9.38 -6.37 -5.12
CA GLY A 30 10.39 -6.09 -6.14
C GLY A 30 11.67 -6.83 -5.86
N ALA A 31 12.36 -7.24 -6.91
CA ALA A 31 13.62 -7.96 -6.83
C ALA A 31 14.66 -7.40 -7.81
N VAL A 32 15.92 -7.35 -7.37
CA VAL A 32 17.07 -6.88 -8.17
C VAL A 32 18.23 -7.84 -7.99
N ILE A 33 18.81 -8.29 -9.09
CA ILE A 33 19.97 -9.18 -9.11
C ILE A 33 21.21 -8.37 -9.51
N VAL A 34 22.25 -8.41 -8.69
CA VAL A 34 23.45 -7.58 -8.85
C VAL A 34 24.69 -8.44 -8.87
N SER A 35 25.57 -8.24 -9.86
CA SER A 35 26.87 -8.92 -9.96
C SER A 35 27.83 -8.50 -8.84
N ALA A 36 28.91 -9.23 -8.66
CA ALA A 36 30.00 -8.88 -7.74
C ALA A 36 30.63 -7.50 -8.06
N SER A 37 30.57 -7.04 -9.31
CA SER A 37 31.06 -5.71 -9.74
C SER A 37 30.05 -4.57 -9.49
N GLY A 38 28.84 -4.86 -8.98
CA GLY A 38 27.81 -3.86 -8.75
C GLY A 38 26.91 -3.55 -9.97
N ARG A 39 27.05 -4.32 -11.07
CA ARG A 39 26.19 -4.19 -12.25
C ARG A 39 24.87 -4.94 -12.01
N ILE A 40 23.73 -4.30 -12.29
CA ILE A 40 22.42 -4.95 -12.27
C ILE A 40 22.36 -5.94 -13.44
N LEU A 41 22.10 -7.21 -13.13
CA LEU A 41 21.96 -8.31 -14.10
C LEU A 41 20.51 -8.54 -14.49
N GLY A 42 19.57 -8.35 -13.54
CA GLY A 42 18.15 -8.52 -13.75
C GLY A 42 17.32 -7.81 -12.71
N GLU A 43 16.11 -7.43 -13.10
CA GLU A 43 15.13 -6.74 -12.26
C GLU A 43 13.74 -7.30 -12.51
N GLY A 44 12.90 -7.31 -11.48
CA GLY A 44 11.53 -7.75 -11.59
C GLY A 44 10.66 -7.26 -10.44
N TYR A 45 9.36 -7.28 -10.64
CA TYR A 45 8.37 -7.04 -9.60
C TYR A 45 7.18 -7.97 -9.80
N HIS A 46 6.35 -8.14 -8.78
CA HIS A 46 5.11 -8.90 -8.90
C HIS A 46 4.08 -8.09 -9.68
N VAL A 47 3.89 -8.42 -10.96
CA VAL A 47 3.09 -7.63 -11.92
C VAL A 47 1.61 -7.79 -11.64
N ARG A 48 1.15 -9.06 -11.49
CA ARG A 48 -0.27 -9.39 -11.31
C ARG A 48 -0.45 -10.66 -10.48
N CYS A 49 -1.48 -10.68 -9.64
CA CYS A 49 -1.87 -11.87 -8.89
C CYS A 49 -2.07 -13.08 -9.83
N GLY A 50 -1.45 -14.20 -9.47
CA GLY A 50 -1.48 -15.45 -10.25
C GLY A 50 -0.38 -15.58 -11.30
N GLU A 51 0.41 -14.53 -11.55
CA GLU A 51 1.59 -14.54 -12.41
C GLU A 51 2.89 -14.71 -11.60
N GLY A 52 4.04 -14.68 -12.28
CA GLY A 52 5.36 -14.83 -11.66
C GLY A 52 5.62 -13.80 -10.55
N HIS A 53 6.23 -14.27 -9.47
CA HIS A 53 6.69 -13.39 -8.39
C HIS A 53 7.88 -12.53 -8.85
N ALA A 54 8.23 -11.53 -8.05
CA ALA A 54 9.30 -10.59 -8.36
C ALA A 54 10.63 -11.29 -8.69
N GLU A 55 10.98 -12.32 -7.93
CA GLU A 55 12.20 -13.10 -8.09
C GLU A 55 12.18 -13.85 -9.43
N VAL A 56 11.06 -14.47 -9.79
CA VAL A 56 10.88 -15.16 -11.09
C VAL A 56 11.10 -14.18 -12.23
N ASN A 57 10.48 -13.00 -12.15
CA ASN A 57 10.60 -11.97 -13.17
C ASN A 57 12.02 -11.39 -13.24
N ALA A 58 12.68 -11.21 -12.07
CA ALA A 58 14.05 -10.76 -12.02
C ALA A 58 15.02 -11.76 -12.68
N PHE A 59 14.91 -13.06 -12.38
CA PHE A 59 15.72 -14.08 -13.06
C PHE A 59 15.41 -14.22 -14.55
N ALA A 60 14.14 -14.07 -14.94
CA ALA A 60 13.73 -14.11 -16.34
C ALA A 60 14.30 -12.94 -17.17
N SER A 61 14.59 -11.81 -16.52
CA SER A 61 15.17 -10.62 -17.17
C SER A 61 16.71 -10.68 -17.32
N VAL A 62 17.38 -11.67 -16.69
CA VAL A 62 18.82 -11.86 -16.82
C VAL A 62 19.15 -12.33 -18.23
N LYS A 63 20.08 -11.65 -18.89
CA LYS A 63 20.55 -12.04 -20.21
C LYS A 63 21.32 -13.36 -20.14
N LYS A 64 21.22 -14.19 -21.19
CA LYS A 64 21.88 -15.49 -21.26
C LYS A 64 23.40 -15.41 -21.05
N GLU A 65 24.03 -14.38 -21.61
CA GLU A 65 25.47 -14.11 -21.45
C GLU A 65 25.89 -13.80 -19.99
N ASP A 66 24.95 -13.31 -19.17
CA ASP A 66 25.16 -12.93 -17.77
C ASP A 66 24.83 -14.07 -16.78
N GLU A 67 24.19 -15.15 -17.21
CA GLU A 67 23.85 -16.29 -16.32
C GLU A 67 25.05 -16.84 -15.54
N PRO A 68 26.27 -16.98 -16.10
CA PRO A 68 27.42 -17.45 -15.33
C PRO A 68 27.79 -16.57 -14.14
N LEU A 69 27.43 -15.27 -14.17
CA LEU A 69 27.71 -14.31 -13.11
C LEU A 69 26.78 -14.48 -11.89
N LEU A 70 25.69 -15.24 -12.03
CA LEU A 70 24.73 -15.47 -10.94
C LEU A 70 25.38 -16.13 -9.72
N LYS A 71 26.37 -17.00 -9.90
CA LYS A 71 27.09 -17.70 -8.82
C LYS A 71 27.78 -16.76 -7.82
N GLU A 72 28.17 -15.57 -8.26
CA GLU A 72 28.79 -14.54 -7.43
C GLU A 72 27.85 -13.35 -7.17
N ALA A 73 26.61 -13.44 -7.65
CA ALA A 73 25.64 -12.35 -7.54
C ALA A 73 24.97 -12.30 -6.17
N THR A 74 24.43 -11.12 -5.87
CA THR A 74 23.50 -10.87 -4.77
C THR A 74 22.11 -10.60 -5.33
N ILE A 75 21.07 -11.27 -4.82
CA ILE A 75 19.70 -10.89 -5.08
C ILE A 75 19.13 -10.09 -3.89
N TYR A 76 18.51 -8.97 -4.19
CA TYR A 76 17.78 -8.11 -3.27
C TYR A 76 16.29 -8.33 -3.48
N VAL A 77 15.53 -8.50 -2.41
CA VAL A 77 14.06 -8.70 -2.46
C VAL A 77 13.42 -7.88 -1.34
N SER A 78 12.40 -7.08 -1.66
CA SER A 78 11.76 -6.21 -0.69
C SER A 78 10.94 -6.94 0.39
N LEU A 79 10.57 -8.20 0.15
CA LEU A 79 9.84 -9.07 1.08
C LEU A 79 10.47 -10.46 1.09
N GLU A 80 10.33 -11.19 2.19
CA GLU A 80 10.82 -12.57 2.32
C GLU A 80 10.38 -13.45 1.14
N PRO A 81 11.30 -14.16 0.47
CA PRO A 81 10.97 -15.13 -0.58
C PRO A 81 10.06 -16.25 -0.06
N CYS A 82 8.98 -16.53 -0.77
CA CYS A 82 8.03 -17.56 -0.37
C CYS A 82 8.69 -18.96 -0.30
N SER A 83 8.23 -19.78 0.69
CA SER A 83 8.76 -21.12 0.96
C SER A 83 7.74 -22.23 0.76
N HIS A 84 6.46 -21.91 0.54
CA HIS A 84 5.39 -22.87 0.37
C HIS A 84 5.09 -23.11 -1.12
N TYR A 85 4.68 -24.34 -1.45
CA TYR A 85 4.22 -24.70 -2.78
C TYR A 85 2.81 -24.15 -3.00
N GLY A 86 2.67 -23.28 -3.98
CA GLY A 86 1.39 -22.80 -4.49
C GLY A 86 1.13 -23.33 -5.89
N LYS A 87 0.70 -22.47 -6.80
CA LYS A 87 0.58 -22.80 -8.24
C LYS A 87 1.94 -22.98 -8.92
N THR A 88 2.99 -22.41 -8.35
CA THR A 88 4.40 -22.47 -8.82
C THR A 88 5.31 -22.90 -7.67
N PRO A 89 6.52 -23.44 -7.98
CA PRO A 89 7.51 -23.71 -6.96
C PRO A 89 7.88 -22.45 -6.17
N PRO A 90 8.26 -22.60 -4.88
CA PRO A 90 8.64 -21.46 -4.03
C PRO A 90 9.81 -20.67 -4.58
N CYS A 91 9.81 -19.35 -4.38
CA CYS A 91 10.90 -18.48 -4.79
C CYS A 91 12.22 -18.83 -4.07
N ALA A 92 12.17 -19.29 -2.81
CA ALA A 92 13.35 -19.76 -2.11
C ALA A 92 14.03 -20.92 -2.85
N ASP A 93 13.25 -21.87 -3.40
CA ASP A 93 13.80 -22.99 -4.21
C ASP A 93 14.40 -22.50 -5.52
N LEU A 94 13.76 -21.56 -6.18
CA LEU A 94 14.29 -20.94 -7.39
C LEU A 94 15.64 -20.26 -7.11
N ILE A 95 15.74 -19.48 -6.04
CA ILE A 95 16.98 -18.80 -5.64
C ILE A 95 18.10 -19.81 -5.39
N ILE A 96 17.82 -20.89 -4.64
CA ILE A 96 18.77 -21.99 -4.38
C ILE A 96 19.22 -22.65 -5.70
N HIS A 97 18.28 -22.96 -6.58
CA HIS A 97 18.56 -23.59 -7.88
C HIS A 97 19.45 -22.70 -8.76
N LYS A 98 19.22 -21.39 -8.75
CA LYS A 98 20.04 -20.40 -9.50
C LYS A 98 21.43 -20.20 -8.91
N GLY A 99 21.65 -20.61 -7.67
CA GLY A 99 22.97 -20.67 -7.04
C GLY A 99 23.59 -19.30 -6.78
N VAL A 100 22.79 -18.27 -6.45
CA VAL A 100 23.30 -16.95 -6.08
C VAL A 100 24.06 -17.03 -4.76
N ARG A 101 25.10 -16.22 -4.61
CA ARG A 101 25.95 -16.22 -3.44
C ARG A 101 25.28 -15.65 -2.20
N ARG A 102 24.48 -14.60 -2.36
CA ARG A 102 23.89 -13.83 -1.26
C ARG A 102 22.45 -13.39 -1.56
N VAL A 103 21.64 -13.35 -0.51
CA VAL A 103 20.28 -12.81 -0.54
C VAL A 103 20.15 -11.69 0.47
N VAL A 104 19.59 -10.55 0.07
CA VAL A 104 19.28 -9.41 0.93
C VAL A 104 17.77 -9.19 0.93
N VAL A 105 17.16 -9.29 2.11
CA VAL A 105 15.71 -9.21 2.33
C VAL A 105 15.37 -7.89 3.02
N GLY A 106 14.36 -7.18 2.52
CA GLY A 106 13.86 -5.95 3.11
C GLY A 106 13.15 -6.19 4.43
N CYS A 107 12.05 -6.92 4.41
CA CYS A 107 11.31 -7.31 5.62
C CYS A 107 10.85 -8.77 5.56
N ILE A 108 10.55 -9.33 6.73
CA ILE A 108 9.99 -10.68 6.88
C ILE A 108 8.51 -10.64 6.47
N ASP A 109 8.03 -11.72 5.83
CA ASP A 109 6.62 -11.91 5.60
C ASP A 109 5.96 -12.42 6.89
N GLU A 110 5.05 -11.61 7.45
CA GLU A 110 4.37 -11.94 8.71
C GLU A 110 3.20 -12.93 8.52
N PHE A 111 2.88 -13.27 7.29
CA PHE A 111 1.89 -14.30 7.02
C PHE A 111 2.37 -15.64 7.61
N ALA A 112 1.57 -16.20 8.54
CA ALA A 112 1.96 -17.35 9.38
C ALA A 112 2.48 -18.59 8.62
N LYS A 113 2.13 -18.73 7.34
CA LYS A 113 2.61 -19.83 6.47
C LYS A 113 4.03 -19.61 5.93
N VAL A 114 4.56 -18.38 5.99
CA VAL A 114 5.87 -18.00 5.42
C VAL A 114 6.86 -17.67 6.51
N GLN A 115 6.50 -16.86 7.42
CA GLN A 115 7.24 -16.26 8.56
C GLN A 115 8.61 -16.87 8.87
N GLY A 116 9.66 -16.36 8.24
CA GLY A 116 11.03 -16.79 8.46
C GLY A 116 11.44 -18.12 7.79
N ARG A 117 10.51 -18.88 7.21
CA ARG A 117 10.80 -20.20 6.62
C ARG A 117 11.59 -20.10 5.32
N GLY A 118 11.32 -19.08 4.51
CA GLY A 118 12.05 -18.82 3.27
C GLY A 118 13.50 -18.47 3.57
N ILE A 119 13.71 -17.57 4.54
CA ILE A 119 15.03 -17.18 5.02
C ILE A 119 15.80 -18.37 5.59
N GLN A 120 15.15 -19.19 6.43
CA GLN A 120 15.78 -20.37 7.02
C GLN A 120 16.20 -21.36 5.94
N LYS A 121 15.34 -21.64 4.96
CA LYS A 121 15.62 -22.53 3.84
C LYS A 121 16.84 -22.08 3.01
N LEU A 122 16.96 -20.78 2.76
CA LEU A 122 18.11 -20.20 2.06
C LEU A 122 19.42 -20.40 2.86
N ARG A 123 19.37 -20.17 4.19
CA ARG A 123 20.51 -20.37 5.09
C ARG A 123 20.93 -21.84 5.17
N ASP A 124 19.97 -22.76 5.25
CA ASP A 124 20.22 -24.20 5.28
C ASP A 124 20.88 -24.72 3.99
N ALA A 125 20.62 -24.03 2.87
CA ALA A 125 21.31 -24.27 1.59
C ALA A 125 22.70 -23.61 1.48
N GLY A 126 23.19 -22.99 2.55
CA GLY A 126 24.52 -22.34 2.59
C GLY A 126 24.60 -20.96 1.94
N ILE A 127 23.46 -20.33 1.64
CA ILE A 127 23.41 -18.97 1.07
C ILE A 127 23.54 -17.94 2.21
N GLU A 128 24.36 -16.91 2.01
CA GLU A 128 24.45 -15.78 2.92
C GLU A 128 23.16 -14.96 2.87
N VAL A 129 22.46 -14.77 4.03
CA VAL A 129 21.20 -14.03 4.09
C VAL A 129 21.26 -12.88 5.07
N THR A 130 21.13 -11.65 4.56
CA THR A 130 20.95 -10.41 5.33
C THR A 130 19.48 -10.03 5.32
N VAL A 131 18.93 -9.63 6.48
CA VAL A 131 17.51 -9.26 6.67
C VAL A 131 17.41 -7.87 7.30
N GLY A 132 16.34 -7.15 7.00
CA GLY A 132 16.01 -5.86 7.64
C GLY A 132 16.60 -4.64 6.95
N VAL A 133 16.96 -4.73 5.67
CA VAL A 133 17.47 -3.59 4.91
C VAL A 133 16.29 -2.73 4.43
N LEU A 134 16.21 -1.50 4.93
CA LEU A 134 15.06 -0.59 4.76
C LEU A 134 13.73 -1.25 5.19
N GLU A 135 13.76 -1.94 6.33
CA GLU A 135 12.63 -2.74 6.81
C GLU A 135 11.35 -1.92 6.97
N LYS A 136 11.47 -0.72 7.56
CA LYS A 136 10.31 0.17 7.76
C LYS A 136 9.68 0.60 6.44
N GLU A 137 10.47 0.94 5.45
CA GLU A 137 10.01 1.32 4.12
C GLU A 137 9.35 0.13 3.39
N CYS A 138 9.90 -1.08 3.53
CA CYS A 138 9.33 -2.30 2.97
C CYS A 138 7.98 -2.66 3.61
N GLN A 139 7.88 -2.56 4.92
CA GLN A 139 6.62 -2.74 5.67
C GLN A 139 5.60 -1.68 5.27
N LEU A 140 6.02 -0.41 5.18
CA LEU A 140 5.15 0.70 4.81
C LEU A 140 4.56 0.55 3.41
N LEU A 141 5.34 0.05 2.45
CA LEU A 141 4.86 -0.24 1.10
C LEU A 141 3.70 -1.24 1.14
N ASN A 142 3.79 -2.27 1.97
CA ASN A 142 2.82 -3.35 2.09
C ASN A 142 1.89 -3.23 3.31
N ARG A 143 1.72 -2.01 3.89
CA ARG A 143 0.94 -1.80 5.11
C ARG A 143 -0.50 -2.33 5.04
N ARG A 144 -1.15 -2.25 3.87
CA ARG A 144 -2.49 -2.79 3.65
C ARG A 144 -2.52 -4.31 3.80
N PHE A 145 -1.59 -4.97 3.15
CA PHE A 145 -1.41 -6.42 3.24
C PHE A 145 -1.11 -6.86 4.68
N PHE A 146 -0.19 -6.19 5.38
CA PHE A 146 0.14 -6.54 6.76
C PHE A 146 -1.01 -6.28 7.74
N THR A 147 -1.69 -5.14 7.65
CA THR A 147 -2.88 -4.84 8.48
C THR A 147 -3.97 -5.89 8.28
N TYR A 148 -4.28 -6.21 7.02
CA TYR A 148 -5.26 -7.22 6.68
C TYR A 148 -4.96 -8.58 7.31
N HIS A 149 -3.73 -9.06 7.23
CA HIS A 149 -3.35 -10.35 7.78
C HIS A 149 -3.15 -10.36 9.31
N ARG A 150 -2.74 -9.25 9.91
CA ARG A 150 -2.56 -9.14 11.37
C ARG A 150 -3.87 -8.93 12.11
N LEU A 151 -4.69 -7.99 11.62
CA LEU A 151 -5.88 -7.52 12.32
C LEU A 151 -7.18 -8.13 11.78
N HIS A 152 -7.11 -8.96 10.73
CA HIS A 152 -8.27 -9.58 10.07
C HIS A 152 -9.33 -8.55 9.67
N ARG A 153 -8.89 -7.39 9.21
CA ARG A 153 -9.73 -6.30 8.70
C ARG A 153 -9.01 -5.51 7.59
N PRO A 154 -9.75 -4.74 6.78
CA PRO A 154 -9.13 -3.78 5.85
C PRO A 154 -8.24 -2.76 6.56
N TYR A 155 -7.24 -2.24 5.86
CA TYR A 155 -6.57 -0.99 6.18
C TYR A 155 -7.53 0.18 5.91
N ILE A 156 -7.82 1.00 6.91
CA ILE A 156 -8.86 2.02 6.85
C ILE A 156 -8.25 3.41 6.69
N ILE A 157 -8.66 4.10 5.62
CA ILE A 157 -8.24 5.46 5.28
C ILE A 157 -9.44 6.39 5.45
N LEU A 158 -9.38 7.32 6.39
CA LEU A 158 -10.36 8.38 6.51
C LEU A 158 -9.94 9.55 5.61
N LYS A 159 -10.85 10.04 4.77
CA LYS A 159 -10.54 11.10 3.81
C LYS A 159 -11.61 12.17 3.79
N TRP A 160 -11.21 13.43 3.91
CA TRP A 160 -12.09 14.57 3.68
C TRP A 160 -11.33 15.76 3.09
N ALA A 161 -12.08 16.75 2.67
CA ALA A 161 -11.57 18.07 2.29
C ALA A 161 -12.23 19.12 3.18
N GLN A 162 -11.50 20.17 3.53
CA GLN A 162 -11.96 21.24 4.41
C GLN A 162 -11.42 22.61 3.99
N THR A 163 -12.07 23.66 4.45
CA THR A 163 -11.60 25.03 4.35
C THR A 163 -10.44 25.28 5.33
N GLU A 164 -9.73 26.40 5.21
CA GLU A 164 -8.65 26.78 6.11
C GLU A 164 -9.13 26.89 7.58
N ASN A 165 -10.34 27.40 7.77
CA ASN A 165 -10.96 27.53 9.10
C ASN A 165 -11.77 26.30 9.54
N GLY A 166 -11.60 25.13 8.88
CA GLY A 166 -12.00 23.80 9.37
C GLY A 166 -13.45 23.42 9.11
N PHE A 167 -14.09 23.88 8.04
CA PHE A 167 -15.43 23.46 7.62
C PHE A 167 -15.38 22.58 6.36
N ILE A 168 -16.29 21.64 6.27
CA ILE A 168 -16.43 20.71 5.10
C ILE A 168 -17.49 21.14 4.10
N ASP A 169 -18.36 22.08 4.49
CA ASP A 169 -19.41 22.66 3.65
C ASP A 169 -19.61 24.16 4.00
N ASP A 170 -20.49 24.86 3.26
CA ASP A 170 -20.96 26.22 3.54
C ASP A 170 -22.45 26.15 3.90
N HIS A 171 -22.80 26.33 5.18
CA HIS A 171 -24.20 26.25 5.66
C HIS A 171 -24.92 25.00 5.18
N GLY A 172 -24.24 23.84 5.14
CA GLY A 172 -24.78 22.59 4.65
C GLY A 172 -24.87 22.48 3.12
N LYS A 173 -24.31 23.42 2.36
CA LYS A 173 -24.20 23.35 0.90
C LYS A 173 -22.82 22.86 0.50
N ALA A 174 -22.77 22.02 -0.53
CA ALA A 174 -21.50 21.52 -1.06
C ALA A 174 -20.58 22.66 -1.49
N LEU A 175 -19.32 22.58 -1.06
CA LEU A 175 -18.28 23.57 -1.34
C LEU A 175 -17.22 22.96 -2.29
N ALA A 176 -16.83 23.71 -3.30
CA ALA A 176 -15.77 23.30 -4.24
C ALA A 176 -14.39 23.54 -3.61
N ILE A 177 -13.99 22.66 -2.70
CA ILE A 177 -12.72 22.74 -1.96
C ILE A 177 -11.55 22.28 -2.85
N SER A 178 -11.70 21.14 -3.51
CA SER A 178 -10.60 20.52 -4.26
C SER A 178 -10.41 21.17 -5.64
N THR A 179 -9.13 21.37 -6.01
CA THR A 179 -8.74 21.80 -7.36
C THR A 179 -8.87 20.64 -8.38
N PRO A 180 -8.80 20.91 -9.70
CA PRO A 180 -8.75 19.83 -10.70
C PRO A 180 -7.62 18.83 -10.44
N PHE A 181 -6.44 19.31 -10.05
CA PHE A 181 -5.29 18.44 -9.78
C PHE A 181 -5.51 17.59 -8.52
N THR A 182 -5.99 18.16 -7.42
CA THR A 182 -6.22 17.41 -6.19
C THR A 182 -7.39 16.43 -6.32
N LYS A 183 -8.41 16.72 -7.16
CA LYS A 183 -9.45 15.75 -7.56
C LYS A 183 -8.85 14.55 -8.29
N MET A 184 -7.95 14.78 -9.25
CA MET A 184 -7.24 13.70 -9.92
C MET A 184 -6.49 12.81 -8.91
N LEU A 185 -5.85 13.39 -7.87
CA LEU A 185 -5.20 12.61 -6.80
C LEU A 185 -6.20 11.80 -5.95
N VAL A 186 -7.44 12.27 -5.76
CA VAL A 186 -8.51 11.49 -5.13
C VAL A 186 -8.91 10.30 -6.01
N HIS A 187 -9.05 10.49 -7.33
CA HIS A 187 -9.33 9.39 -8.25
C HIS A 187 -8.19 8.37 -8.31
N LYS A 188 -6.93 8.83 -8.21
CA LYS A 188 -5.78 7.94 -8.05
C LYS A 188 -5.89 7.10 -6.77
N LEU A 189 -6.21 7.72 -5.63
CA LEU A 189 -6.40 7.03 -4.36
C LEU A 189 -7.51 5.96 -4.49
N ARG A 190 -8.66 6.31 -5.07
CA ARG A 190 -9.76 5.35 -5.31
C ARG A 190 -9.35 4.18 -6.18
N ALA A 191 -8.54 4.41 -7.22
CA ALA A 191 -8.03 3.35 -8.10
C ALA A 191 -7.04 2.40 -7.39
N GLU A 192 -6.44 2.84 -6.31
CA GLU A 192 -5.45 2.07 -5.54
C GLU A 192 -6.08 1.29 -4.37
N GLU A 193 -7.32 1.62 -3.95
CA GLU A 193 -7.99 0.98 -2.82
C GLU A 193 -9.09 0.00 -3.27
N ASP A 194 -9.49 -0.93 -2.38
CA ASP A 194 -10.41 -2.00 -2.75
C ASP A 194 -11.88 -1.61 -2.56
N ALA A 195 -12.18 -0.80 -1.54
CA ALA A 195 -13.53 -0.38 -1.22
C ALA A 195 -13.60 1.09 -0.81
N ILE A 196 -14.77 1.68 -0.97
CA ILE A 196 -15.09 3.04 -0.57
C ILE A 196 -16.44 3.08 0.13
N LEU A 197 -16.51 3.77 1.27
CA LEU A 197 -17.69 3.86 2.11
C LEU A 197 -18.10 5.31 2.35
N VAL A 198 -19.41 5.58 2.27
CA VAL A 198 -20.01 6.85 2.69
C VAL A 198 -21.14 6.58 3.67
N GLY A 199 -21.47 7.57 4.48
CA GLY A 199 -22.68 7.54 5.31
C GLY A 199 -23.95 7.80 4.49
N ARG A 200 -25.08 7.21 4.90
CA ARG A 200 -26.40 7.34 4.24
C ARG A 200 -26.77 8.80 3.93
N ILE A 201 -26.59 9.71 4.88
CA ILE A 201 -26.98 11.12 4.69
C ILE A 201 -26.18 11.77 3.56
N THR A 202 -24.88 11.49 3.46
CA THR A 202 -24.02 11.97 2.36
C THR A 202 -24.47 11.38 1.04
N ASP A 203 -24.80 10.08 1.05
CA ASP A 203 -25.29 9.38 -0.14
C ASP A 203 -26.60 9.97 -0.67
N GLU A 204 -27.59 10.19 0.21
CA GLU A 204 -28.90 10.73 -0.13
C GLU A 204 -28.86 12.20 -0.57
N ARG A 205 -27.92 13.00 -0.03
CA ARG A 205 -27.83 14.44 -0.34
C ARG A 205 -27.02 14.75 -1.59
N GLU A 206 -25.92 14.03 -1.77
CA GLU A 206 -24.92 14.39 -2.76
C GLU A 206 -24.89 13.40 -3.94
N HIS A 207 -25.49 12.21 -3.78
CA HIS A 207 -25.44 11.10 -4.75
C HIS A 207 -24.07 10.92 -5.38
N PRO A 208 -22.99 10.83 -4.56
CA PRO A 208 -21.64 10.84 -5.07
C PRO A 208 -21.37 9.55 -5.85
N GLN A 209 -20.81 9.68 -7.04
CA GLN A 209 -20.50 8.51 -7.89
C GLN A 209 -19.40 7.63 -7.28
N LEU A 210 -18.43 8.21 -6.57
CA LEU A 210 -17.31 7.54 -5.88
C LEU A 210 -16.46 6.63 -6.80
N ASN A 211 -16.58 6.79 -8.10
CA ASN A 211 -15.87 6.03 -9.13
C ASN A 211 -14.52 6.67 -9.51
N VAL A 212 -13.80 5.98 -10.39
CA VAL A 212 -12.52 6.43 -10.97
C VAL A 212 -12.78 6.91 -12.41
N ARG A 213 -12.70 8.23 -12.65
CA ARG A 213 -12.91 8.84 -13.97
C ARG A 213 -11.77 9.78 -14.40
N GLU A 214 -10.97 10.27 -13.48
CA GLU A 214 -9.83 11.17 -13.73
C GLU A 214 -8.48 10.49 -13.50
N TRP A 215 -8.46 9.17 -13.40
CA TRP A 215 -7.28 8.32 -13.28
C TRP A 215 -7.51 6.98 -13.97
N VAL A 216 -6.43 6.26 -14.28
CA VAL A 216 -6.52 4.91 -14.86
C VAL A 216 -6.51 3.89 -13.71
N GLY A 217 -7.55 3.04 -13.66
CA GLY A 217 -7.65 1.97 -12.65
C GLY A 217 -9.09 1.49 -12.46
N PRO A 218 -9.30 0.45 -11.64
CA PRO A 218 -10.63 -0.06 -11.33
C PRO A 218 -11.38 0.87 -10.37
N ASP A 219 -12.71 0.79 -10.42
CA ASP A 219 -13.56 1.39 -9.40
C ASP A 219 -13.47 0.59 -8.09
N PRO A 220 -13.39 1.24 -6.92
CA PRO A 220 -13.51 0.56 -5.64
C PRO A 220 -14.94 0.05 -5.41
N LEU A 221 -15.08 -1.02 -4.61
CA LEU A 221 -16.40 -1.50 -4.16
C LEU A 221 -17.12 -0.40 -3.37
N ARG A 222 -18.22 0.12 -3.92
CA ARG A 222 -19.00 1.18 -3.29
C ARG A 222 -19.90 0.64 -2.19
N MET A 223 -19.85 1.26 -1.01
CA MET A 223 -20.61 0.89 0.18
C MET A 223 -21.29 2.11 0.79
N VAL A 224 -22.49 1.90 1.34
CA VAL A 224 -23.24 2.92 2.10
C VAL A 224 -23.47 2.39 3.52
N LEU A 225 -23.05 3.18 4.51
CA LEU A 225 -23.24 2.86 5.92
C LEU A 225 -24.58 3.42 6.41
N ASP A 226 -25.46 2.56 6.87
CA ASP A 226 -26.73 2.92 7.49
C ASP A 226 -27.10 1.98 8.66
N HIS A 227 -28.25 2.20 9.29
CA HIS A 227 -28.71 1.37 10.40
C HIS A 227 -29.09 -0.07 10.00
N HIS A 228 -29.42 -0.30 8.72
CA HIS A 228 -29.79 -1.61 8.18
C HIS A 228 -28.56 -2.36 7.65
N HIS A 229 -27.52 -1.61 7.28
CA HIS A 229 -26.27 -2.12 6.72
C HIS A 229 -25.08 -1.59 7.56
N PRO A 230 -24.91 -2.08 8.81
CA PRO A 230 -23.77 -1.72 9.64
C PRO A 230 -22.47 -2.22 9.01
N LEU A 231 -21.37 -1.58 9.37
CA LEU A 231 -20.05 -2.02 8.91
C LEU A 231 -19.72 -3.40 9.51
N ASP A 232 -19.52 -4.38 8.65
CA ASP A 232 -19.07 -5.73 8.99
C ASP A 232 -17.64 -5.94 8.48
N LEU A 233 -16.67 -5.70 9.36
CA LEU A 233 -15.25 -5.85 9.04
C LEU A 233 -14.85 -7.29 8.76
N GLN A 234 -15.48 -8.28 9.42
CA GLN A 234 -15.22 -9.70 9.18
C GLN A 234 -15.67 -10.10 7.77
N ARG A 235 -16.83 -9.64 7.34
CA ARG A 235 -17.31 -9.88 5.97
C ARG A 235 -16.36 -9.29 4.94
N LEU A 236 -15.80 -8.08 5.17
CA LEU A 236 -14.82 -7.49 4.27
C LEU A 236 -13.53 -8.32 4.22
N TYR A 237 -13.08 -8.80 5.38
CA TYR A 237 -11.95 -9.72 5.46
C TYR A 237 -12.20 -11.00 4.66
N ASP A 238 -13.34 -11.65 4.83
CA ASP A 238 -13.70 -12.89 4.12
C ASP A 238 -13.80 -12.68 2.60
N GLN A 239 -14.17 -11.46 2.17
CA GLN A 239 -14.20 -11.05 0.76
C GLN A 239 -12.84 -10.61 0.20
N GLN A 240 -11.76 -10.73 0.97
CA GLN A 240 -10.40 -10.33 0.59
C GLN A 240 -10.25 -8.81 0.30
N ILE A 241 -11.08 -7.98 0.90
CA ILE A 241 -10.95 -6.52 0.84
C ILE A 241 -9.83 -6.10 1.78
N GLN A 242 -8.70 -5.66 1.23
CA GLN A 242 -7.52 -5.30 2.01
C GLN A 242 -7.48 -3.83 2.42
N SER A 243 -8.28 -2.99 1.76
CA SER A 243 -8.29 -1.56 2.04
C SER A 243 -9.68 -0.94 1.88
N LEU A 244 -9.97 0.06 2.71
CA LEU A 244 -11.25 0.78 2.74
C LEU A 244 -10.99 2.28 2.87
N ILE A 245 -11.49 3.07 1.92
CA ILE A 245 -11.60 4.52 2.07
C ILE A 245 -12.94 4.85 2.72
N VAL A 246 -12.95 5.70 3.72
CA VAL A 246 -14.16 6.32 4.26
C VAL A 246 -14.19 7.78 3.80
N GLU A 247 -15.07 8.07 2.84
CA GLU A 247 -15.38 9.43 2.36
C GLU A 247 -16.79 9.78 2.81
N GLY A 248 -16.97 10.13 4.05
CA GLY A 248 -18.32 10.39 4.57
C GLY A 248 -18.48 11.78 5.14
N GLY A 249 -19.71 12.12 5.55
CA GLY A 249 -19.96 13.32 6.34
C GLY A 249 -19.20 13.28 7.67
N ALA A 250 -19.03 14.46 8.29
CA ALA A 250 -18.25 14.61 9.53
C ALA A 250 -18.61 13.59 10.62
N LYS A 251 -19.90 13.29 10.79
CA LYS A 251 -20.36 12.33 11.81
C LYS A 251 -19.88 10.91 11.56
N THR A 252 -19.90 10.45 10.31
CA THR A 252 -19.38 9.11 9.93
C THR A 252 -17.88 9.04 10.20
N LEU A 253 -17.12 10.00 9.70
CA LEU A 253 -15.67 10.06 9.91
C LEU A 253 -15.33 10.14 11.40
N GLN A 254 -16.01 11.00 12.17
CA GLN A 254 -15.79 11.11 13.61
C GLN A 254 -16.08 9.80 14.34
N SER A 255 -17.13 9.06 13.94
CA SER A 255 -17.44 7.77 14.56
C SER A 255 -16.34 6.71 14.36
N PHE A 256 -15.63 6.73 13.25
CA PHE A 256 -14.46 5.89 13.03
C PHE A 256 -13.28 6.31 13.92
N ILE A 257 -13.08 7.61 14.08
CA ILE A 257 -12.04 8.17 14.95
C ILE A 257 -12.32 7.80 16.41
N ASP A 258 -13.55 8.00 16.88
CA ASP A 258 -13.97 7.72 18.26
C ASP A 258 -13.85 6.23 18.64
N GLN A 259 -13.96 5.33 17.65
CA GLN A 259 -13.82 3.89 17.83
C GLN A 259 -12.39 3.39 17.57
N ASP A 260 -11.45 4.28 17.28
CA ASP A 260 -10.06 3.93 16.87
C ASP A 260 -10.01 2.98 15.64
N LEU A 261 -11.00 3.08 14.77
CA LEU A 261 -11.11 2.30 13.53
C LEU A 261 -10.54 3.06 12.34
N TRP A 262 -9.24 3.34 12.41
CA TRP A 262 -8.52 4.01 11.31
C TRP A 262 -7.03 3.69 11.38
N ASP A 263 -6.38 3.66 10.22
CA ASP A 263 -4.93 3.46 10.09
C ASP A 263 -4.27 4.71 9.49
N GLU A 264 -5.02 5.45 8.64
CA GLU A 264 -4.51 6.64 7.97
C GLU A 264 -5.62 7.69 7.83
N ILE A 265 -5.29 8.95 8.00
CA ILE A 265 -6.19 10.08 7.76
C ILE A 265 -5.55 10.95 6.67
N ARG A 266 -6.33 11.26 5.61
CA ARG A 266 -5.94 12.17 4.54
C ARG A 266 -6.87 13.37 4.53
N VAL A 267 -6.32 14.55 4.81
CA VAL A 267 -7.07 15.80 4.77
C VAL A 267 -6.51 16.71 3.70
N GLU A 268 -7.39 17.22 2.86
CA GLU A 268 -7.11 18.31 1.96
C GLU A 268 -7.64 19.60 2.58
N THR A 269 -6.78 20.60 2.79
CA THR A 269 -7.15 21.92 3.30
C THR A 269 -6.92 22.94 2.20
N SER A 270 -7.97 23.68 1.81
CA SER A 270 -7.89 24.77 0.85
C SER A 270 -7.72 26.11 1.58
N PRO A 271 -7.23 27.18 0.92
CA PRO A 271 -7.15 28.51 1.50
C PRO A 271 -8.53 29.21 1.63
N LEU A 272 -9.61 28.55 1.21
CA LEU A 272 -10.97 29.09 1.34
C LEU A 272 -11.35 29.21 2.81
N GLN A 273 -12.16 30.24 3.11
CA GLN A 273 -12.79 30.44 4.42
C GLN A 273 -14.29 30.63 4.22
N VAL A 274 -15.09 30.14 5.14
CA VAL A 274 -16.54 30.34 5.21
C VAL A 274 -16.90 30.86 6.60
N ASP A 275 -18.02 31.59 6.68
CA ASP A 275 -18.47 32.17 7.96
C ASP A 275 -19.05 31.11 8.90
N ASP A 276 -19.73 30.08 8.34
CA ASP A 276 -20.33 28.97 9.08
C ASP A 276 -20.48 27.74 8.18
N GLY A 277 -20.55 26.56 8.79
CA GLY A 277 -20.70 25.29 8.08
C GLY A 277 -20.61 24.09 9.01
N THR A 278 -20.57 22.90 8.44
CA THR A 278 -20.35 21.67 9.20
C THR A 278 -18.86 21.59 9.58
N PRO A 279 -18.52 21.56 10.90
CA PRO A 279 -17.13 21.39 11.32
C PRO A 279 -16.52 20.08 10.81
N ALA A 280 -15.27 20.14 10.40
CA ALA A 280 -14.49 18.96 10.03
C ALA A 280 -14.28 18.04 11.25
N PRO A 281 -14.04 16.73 11.04
CA PRO A 281 -13.64 15.83 12.11
C PRO A 281 -12.39 16.29 12.84
N SER A 282 -12.30 16.01 14.13
CA SER A 282 -11.14 16.35 14.94
C SER A 282 -10.03 15.32 14.72
N ILE A 283 -8.82 15.77 14.39
CA ILE A 283 -7.65 14.89 14.29
C ILE A 283 -7.31 14.37 15.70
N PRO A 284 -7.17 13.07 15.92
CA PRO A 284 -6.79 12.51 17.22
C PRO A 284 -5.42 13.00 17.70
N ALA A 285 -5.26 13.20 19.01
CA ALA A 285 -4.02 13.71 19.59
C ALA A 285 -2.82 12.76 19.41
N ASN A 286 -3.07 11.47 19.24
CA ASN A 286 -2.07 10.43 18.96
C ASN A 286 -1.72 10.29 17.46
N ALA A 287 -2.41 11.00 16.58
CA ALA A 287 -2.12 10.96 15.14
C ALA A 287 -0.78 11.64 14.84
N ILE A 288 0.08 10.94 14.10
CA ILE A 288 1.41 11.44 13.71
C ILE A 288 1.40 11.84 12.24
N ILE A 289 1.87 13.06 11.92
CA ILE A 289 2.02 13.50 10.53
C ILE A 289 3.02 12.60 9.82
N ALA A 290 2.54 11.93 8.78
CA ALA A 290 3.32 11.02 7.95
C ALA A 290 3.86 11.70 6.69
N ASP A 291 3.09 12.62 6.11
CA ASP A 291 3.44 13.40 4.93
C ASP A 291 2.61 14.70 4.87
N CYS A 292 3.15 15.71 4.19
CA CYS A 292 2.45 16.96 3.98
C CYS A 292 2.96 17.58 2.67
N GLN A 293 2.07 17.80 1.72
CA GLN A 293 2.39 18.34 0.41
C GLN A 293 1.39 19.41 0.00
N GLU A 294 1.84 20.38 -0.78
CA GLU A 294 1.01 21.45 -1.31
C GLU A 294 0.86 21.33 -2.81
N TYR A 295 -0.39 21.47 -3.31
CA TYR A 295 -0.74 21.36 -4.73
C TYR A 295 -1.78 22.42 -5.08
N ASP A 296 -1.47 23.28 -6.03
CA ASP A 296 -2.36 24.34 -6.51
C ASP A 296 -2.96 25.20 -5.39
N GLY A 297 -2.16 25.49 -4.33
CA GLY A 297 -2.59 26.23 -3.16
C GLY A 297 -3.35 25.43 -2.10
N ASN A 298 -3.70 24.16 -2.38
CA ASN A 298 -4.30 23.27 -1.39
C ASN A 298 -3.21 22.45 -0.70
N LYS A 299 -3.33 22.28 0.61
CA LYS A 299 -2.44 21.47 1.43
C LYS A 299 -3.05 20.09 1.68
N ILE A 300 -2.36 19.03 1.30
CA ILE A 300 -2.75 17.65 1.62
C ILE A 300 -1.85 17.12 2.73
N THR A 301 -2.43 16.78 3.87
CA THR A 301 -1.72 16.21 5.00
C THR A 301 -2.20 14.79 5.26
N TRP A 302 -1.25 13.91 5.53
CA TRP A 302 -1.48 12.53 5.89
C TRP A 302 -1.04 12.30 7.33
N TRP A 303 -1.89 11.67 8.13
CA TRP A 303 -1.58 11.21 9.48
C TRP A 303 -1.67 9.69 9.54
N ARG A 304 -0.97 9.11 10.51
CA ARG A 304 -1.03 7.67 10.82
C ARG A 304 -1.33 7.45 12.28
N ASN A 305 -2.04 6.34 12.52
CA ASN A 305 -2.24 5.75 13.83
C ASN A 305 -1.05 4.79 14.10
N TYR A 306 -0.38 4.94 15.24
CA TYR A 306 0.77 4.12 15.64
C TYR A 306 0.53 3.49 17.01
#